data_ae643a787ea380688f933ab9bf87775d
#
_entry.id   ae643a787ea380688f933ab9bf87775d
#
_cell.length_a   1.000
_cell.length_b   1.000
_cell.length_c   1.000
_cell.angle_alpha   90.00
_cell.angle_beta   90.00
_cell.angle_gamma   90.00
#
_symmetry.space_group_name_H-M   'P 1'
#
loop_
_entity.id
_entity.type
_entity.pdbx_description
1 polymer ?
#
loop_
_entity_poly.entity_id
_entity_poly.type
_entity_poly.pdbx_seq_one_letter_code
_entity_poly.pdbx_strand_id
1 'polypeptide(L)'
;VVDPTLEHPFSQLEEFVHKNLTHHYVSMSEIDDTYLDTKSVASDTYVLEKEYQYFLGYLLALGRINSSLVSSLIKMKIAREIVQIEEYLTPTKTLDTISPSGPCVPGAMRPMIDIYGNIFPCERISETCFETNLGNIQNGFDLKKCYDVLNIATTTADACKNCWGFRFCTQCIKTSIDDDGKISANNRLKNCAGNK
;
A
#
# COMPACT_ATOMS: atom_id res chain seq x y z
N VAL A 1 -4.75 12.49 2.04
CA VAL A 1 -4.78 12.06 0.63
C VAL A 1 -4.54 13.29 -0.22
N VAL A 2 -3.68 13.21 -1.21
CA VAL A 2 -3.29 14.29 -2.10
C VAL A 2 -3.78 14.00 -3.49
N ASP A 3 -4.37 15.00 -4.13
CA ASP A 3 -4.71 14.95 -5.55
C ASP A 3 -3.50 15.41 -6.38
N PRO A 4 -2.81 14.51 -7.07
CA PRO A 4 -1.61 14.86 -7.83
C PRO A 4 -1.93 15.53 -9.17
N THR A 5 -3.20 15.61 -9.57
CA THR A 5 -3.62 16.27 -10.83
C THR A 5 -3.68 17.78 -10.69
N LEU A 6 -3.79 18.28 -9.46
CA LEU A 6 -3.81 19.71 -9.20
C LEU A 6 -2.42 20.28 -9.43
N GLU A 7 -2.34 21.43 -10.09
CA GLU A 7 -1.09 22.17 -10.33
C GLU A 7 -0.53 22.80 -9.04
N HIS A 8 -0.76 22.16 -7.91
CA HIS A 8 -0.18 22.62 -6.65
C HIS A 8 1.19 21.97 -6.48
N PRO A 9 2.24 22.76 -6.34
CA PRO A 9 3.56 22.25 -6.07
C PRO A 9 3.59 21.53 -4.72
N PHE A 10 4.43 20.52 -4.61
CA PHE A 10 4.63 19.76 -3.38
C PHE A 10 4.99 20.68 -2.19
N SER A 11 5.70 21.77 -2.46
CA SER A 11 6.06 22.81 -1.49
C SER A 11 4.86 23.45 -0.79
N GLN A 12 3.72 23.65 -1.46
CA GLN A 12 2.52 24.19 -0.82
C GLN A 12 1.92 23.20 0.18
N LEU A 13 1.97 21.91 -0.11
CA LEU A 13 1.55 20.87 0.83
C LEU A 13 2.43 20.87 2.09
N GLU A 14 3.73 20.99 1.90
CA GLU A 14 4.69 21.11 3.02
C GLU A 14 4.39 22.32 3.90
N GLU A 15 4.16 23.47 3.30
CA GLU A 15 3.81 24.70 4.03
C GLU A 15 2.51 24.54 4.82
N PHE A 16 1.48 23.94 4.20
CA PHE A 16 0.21 23.68 4.87
C PHE A 16 0.39 22.77 6.09
N VAL A 17 1.13 21.68 5.92
CA VAL A 17 1.37 20.69 7.00
C VAL A 17 2.17 21.36 8.12
N HIS A 18 3.22 22.08 7.78
CA HIS A 18 4.06 22.76 8.77
C HIS A 18 3.28 23.80 9.58
N LYS A 19 2.40 24.54 8.93
CA LYS A 19 1.60 25.58 9.57
C LYS A 19 0.48 25.04 10.46
N ASN A 20 -0.18 23.94 10.03
CA ASN A 20 -1.44 23.50 10.64
C ASN A 20 -1.32 22.19 11.42
N LEU A 21 -0.29 21.38 11.19
CA LEU A 21 -0.18 20.01 11.71
C LEU A 21 1.17 19.73 12.37
N THR A 22 1.81 20.74 12.96
CA THR A 22 3.18 20.67 13.50
C THR A 22 3.41 19.60 14.57
N HIS A 23 2.36 19.17 15.27
CA HIS A 23 2.43 18.20 16.35
C HIS A 23 1.81 16.85 16.00
N HIS A 24 1.49 16.63 14.72
CA HIS A 24 0.81 15.43 14.27
C HIS A 24 1.72 14.57 13.41
N TYR A 25 1.55 13.26 13.51
CA TYR A 25 2.09 12.34 12.53
C TYR A 25 1.31 12.48 11.24
N VAL A 26 1.97 12.92 10.18
CA VAL A 26 1.36 13.10 8.86
C VAL A 26 1.94 12.07 7.91
N SER A 27 1.11 11.21 7.36
CA SER A 27 1.46 10.36 6.23
C SER A 27 0.74 10.84 4.97
N MET A 28 1.45 10.85 3.86
CA MET A 28 0.93 11.25 2.57
C MET A 28 0.65 10.03 1.71
N SER A 29 -0.54 9.99 1.11
CA SER A 29 -0.90 9.06 0.04
C SER A 29 -1.56 9.82 -1.10
N GLU A 30 -1.31 9.38 -2.32
CA GLU A 30 -1.99 9.90 -3.50
C GLU A 30 -3.39 9.27 -3.62
N ILE A 31 -4.26 9.92 -4.38
CA ILE A 31 -5.59 9.41 -4.71
C ILE A 31 -5.42 8.05 -5.41
N ASP A 32 -6.24 7.11 -4.99
CA ASP A 32 -6.34 5.81 -5.64
C ASP A 32 -7.56 5.81 -6.57
N ASP A 33 -7.30 5.90 -7.86
CA ASP A 33 -8.30 5.94 -8.90
C ASP A 33 -8.47 4.59 -9.65
N THR A 34 -7.99 3.50 -9.05
CA THR A 34 -8.00 2.16 -9.65
C THR A 34 -9.40 1.75 -10.16
N TYR A 35 -10.44 2.18 -9.47
CA TYR A 35 -11.84 1.84 -9.77
C TYR A 35 -12.62 2.97 -10.48
N LEU A 36 -11.96 4.04 -10.86
CA LEU A 36 -12.59 5.14 -11.60
C LEU A 36 -12.44 4.94 -13.11
N ASP A 37 -13.46 5.35 -13.86
CA ASP A 37 -13.45 5.29 -15.32
C ASP A 37 -12.37 6.21 -15.92
N THR A 38 -12.12 7.34 -15.26
CA THR A 38 -11.07 8.27 -15.64
C THR A 38 -9.89 8.17 -14.69
N LYS A 39 -8.71 7.91 -15.24
CA LYS A 39 -7.47 7.88 -14.46
C LYS A 39 -6.92 9.30 -14.28
N SER A 40 -6.52 9.62 -13.07
CA SER A 40 -5.80 10.87 -12.79
C SER A 40 -4.36 10.79 -13.31
N VAL A 41 -3.91 11.88 -13.92
CA VAL A 41 -2.51 12.02 -14.34
C VAL A 41 -1.88 13.09 -13.46
N ALA A 42 -0.82 12.72 -12.75
CA ALA A 42 -0.11 13.66 -11.91
C ALA A 42 0.49 14.82 -12.75
N SER A 43 0.43 16.05 -12.21
CA SER A 43 1.07 17.17 -12.89
C SER A 43 2.59 17.04 -12.87
N ASP A 44 3.24 17.48 -13.95
CA ASP A 44 4.71 17.40 -14.06
C ASP A 44 5.40 18.16 -12.91
N THR A 45 4.84 19.28 -12.51
CA THR A 45 5.36 20.09 -11.39
C THR A 45 5.33 19.32 -10.08
N TYR A 46 4.23 18.67 -9.76
CA TYR A 46 4.11 17.85 -8.57
C TYR A 46 5.10 16.67 -8.57
N VAL A 47 5.22 15.99 -9.71
CA VAL A 47 6.13 14.85 -9.86
C VAL A 47 7.58 15.29 -9.65
N LEU A 48 8.01 16.34 -10.37
CA LEU A 48 9.39 16.85 -10.29
C LEU A 48 9.77 17.31 -8.87
N GLU A 49 8.90 18.07 -8.21
CA GLU A 49 9.19 18.52 -6.83
C GLU A 49 9.23 17.34 -5.85
N LYS A 50 8.32 16.40 -5.98
CA LYS A 50 8.28 15.21 -5.13
C LYS A 50 9.54 14.35 -5.34
N GLU A 51 9.92 14.06 -6.58
CA GLU A 51 11.13 13.29 -6.90
C GLU A 51 12.40 14.00 -6.40
N TYR A 52 12.47 15.31 -6.53
CA TYR A 52 13.58 16.09 -5.99
C TYR A 52 13.66 15.96 -4.47
N GLN A 53 12.54 16.03 -3.76
CA GLN A 53 12.52 15.85 -2.32
C GLN A 53 12.91 14.42 -1.90
N TYR A 54 12.56 13.40 -2.67
CA TYR A 54 13.05 12.04 -2.44
C TYR A 54 14.56 11.94 -2.62
N PHE A 55 15.09 12.54 -3.68
CA PHE A 55 16.53 12.59 -3.91
C PHE A 55 17.26 13.26 -2.71
N LEU A 56 16.76 14.39 -2.23
CA LEU A 56 17.30 15.04 -1.03
C LEU A 56 17.17 14.14 0.20
N GLY A 57 16.07 13.42 0.35
CA GLY A 57 15.86 12.47 1.45
C GLY A 57 16.91 11.35 1.48
N TYR A 58 17.26 10.79 0.33
CA TYR A 58 18.33 9.81 0.24
C TYR A 58 19.71 10.41 0.51
N LEU A 59 20.01 11.63 0.06
CA LEU A 59 21.25 12.33 0.40
C LEU A 59 21.35 12.58 1.92
N LEU A 60 20.24 12.91 2.56
CA LEU A 60 20.18 13.03 4.02
C LEU A 60 20.47 11.69 4.71
N ALA A 61 19.87 10.60 4.25
CA ALA A 61 20.12 9.27 4.79
C ALA A 61 21.60 8.85 4.68
N LEU A 62 22.28 9.30 3.63
CA LEU A 62 23.71 9.10 3.41
C LEU A 62 24.60 10.12 4.18
N GLY A 63 24.03 11.00 4.99
CA GLY A 63 24.75 12.02 5.74
C GLY A 63 25.42 13.10 4.86
N ARG A 64 24.91 13.33 3.65
CA ARG A 64 25.52 14.27 2.67
C ARG A 64 24.97 15.68 2.74
N ILE A 65 23.79 15.88 3.32
CA ILE A 65 23.15 17.20 3.44
C ILE A 65 22.53 17.39 4.82
N ASN A 66 22.19 18.64 5.14
CA ASN A 66 21.49 18.99 6.38
C ASN A 66 20.00 18.65 6.29
N SER A 67 19.43 18.21 7.40
CA SER A 67 18.01 17.83 7.48
C SER A 67 17.04 19.01 7.23
N SER A 68 17.48 20.26 7.40
CA SER A 68 16.67 21.43 7.10
C SER A 68 16.32 21.59 5.61
N LEU A 69 17.07 20.92 4.73
CA LEU A 69 16.86 20.99 3.28
C LEU A 69 15.82 19.98 2.76
N VAL A 70 15.35 19.09 3.62
CA VAL A 70 14.44 17.99 3.22
C VAL A 70 13.06 18.20 3.83
N SER A 71 12.02 18.02 3.04
CA SER A 71 10.63 18.04 3.48
C SER A 71 10.41 17.09 4.67
N SER A 72 9.66 17.54 5.67
CA SER A 72 9.29 16.74 6.83
C SER A 72 8.50 15.48 6.44
N LEU A 73 7.64 15.59 5.42
CA LEU A 73 6.85 14.49 4.87
C LEU A 73 7.74 13.39 4.29
N ILE A 74 8.80 13.79 3.57
CA ILE A 74 9.73 12.85 2.94
C ILE A 74 10.72 12.26 3.96
N LYS A 75 11.22 13.04 4.91
CA LYS A 75 12.09 12.53 5.99
C LYS A 75 11.46 11.33 6.69
N MET A 76 10.21 11.46 7.08
CA MET A 76 9.51 10.39 7.79
C MET A 76 9.33 9.14 6.94
N LYS A 77 9.05 9.33 5.66
CA LYS A 77 8.88 8.23 4.72
C LYS A 77 10.20 7.49 4.49
N ILE A 78 11.28 8.21 4.19
CA ILE A 78 12.61 7.64 3.98
C ILE A 78 13.12 6.93 5.25
N ALA A 79 12.98 7.54 6.42
CA ALA A 79 13.37 6.90 7.67
C ALA A 79 12.65 5.57 7.89
N ARG A 80 11.36 5.50 7.59
CA ARG A 80 10.58 4.28 7.69
C ARG A 80 11.03 3.22 6.67
N GLU A 81 11.31 3.62 5.44
CA GLU A 81 11.81 2.73 4.40
C GLU A 81 13.18 2.14 4.79
N ILE A 82 14.08 2.95 5.36
CA ILE A 82 15.39 2.48 5.84
C ILE A 82 15.23 1.47 6.96
N VAL A 83 14.40 1.75 7.96
CA VAL A 83 14.12 0.81 9.06
C VAL A 83 13.58 -0.50 8.52
N GLN A 84 12.65 -0.45 7.56
CA GLN A 84 12.13 -1.65 6.92
C GLN A 84 13.21 -2.44 6.19
N ILE A 85 14.12 -1.76 5.47
CA ILE A 85 15.25 -2.42 4.80
C ILE A 85 16.17 -3.09 5.82
N GLU A 86 16.50 -2.41 6.91
CA GLU A 86 17.33 -2.97 7.99
C GLU A 86 16.67 -4.19 8.64
N GLU A 87 15.38 -4.13 8.94
CA GLU A 87 14.62 -5.26 9.46
C GLU A 87 14.64 -6.45 8.49
N TYR A 88 14.52 -6.21 7.19
CA TYR A 88 14.55 -7.26 6.17
C TYR A 88 15.95 -7.85 5.94
N LEU A 89 16.99 -7.04 6.08
CA LEU A 89 18.38 -7.49 5.94
C LEU A 89 18.86 -8.28 7.17
N THR A 90 18.21 -8.11 8.33
CA THR A 90 18.55 -8.87 9.53
C THR A 90 18.33 -10.35 9.28
N PRO A 91 19.34 -11.21 9.47
CA PRO A 91 19.21 -12.65 9.30
C PRO A 91 18.19 -13.20 10.30
N THR A 92 17.01 -13.50 9.85
CA THR A 92 16.01 -14.22 10.65
C THR A 92 16.01 -15.68 10.28
N LYS A 93 15.73 -16.56 11.25
CA LYS A 93 15.56 -17.98 10.97
C LYS A 93 14.52 -18.16 9.86
N THR A 94 14.90 -18.86 8.82
CA THR A 94 13.96 -19.21 7.75
C THR A 94 12.85 -20.08 8.33
N LEU A 95 11.61 -19.68 8.14
CA LEU A 95 10.46 -20.48 8.53
C LEU A 95 10.31 -21.66 7.55
N ASP A 96 9.89 -22.82 8.07
CA ASP A 96 9.65 -24.02 7.25
C ASP A 96 8.47 -23.81 6.28
N THR A 97 7.56 -22.91 6.64
CA THR A 97 6.41 -22.55 5.81
C THR A 97 6.25 -21.04 5.77
N ILE A 98 6.20 -20.46 4.58
CA ILE A 98 6.01 -19.03 4.34
C ILE A 98 4.87 -18.86 3.35
N SER A 99 3.99 -17.90 3.63
CA SER A 99 2.92 -17.49 2.71
C SER A 99 3.20 -16.08 2.15
N PRO A 100 3.15 -15.88 0.85
CA PRO A 100 3.23 -14.54 0.25
C PRO A 100 1.90 -13.81 0.45
N SER A 101 1.63 -13.39 1.68
CA SER A 101 0.36 -12.78 2.07
C SER A 101 0.35 -11.25 1.95
N GLY A 102 1.53 -10.65 1.61
CA GLY A 102 1.68 -9.20 1.69
C GLY A 102 1.81 -8.69 3.13
N PRO A 103 1.73 -7.37 3.34
CA PRO A 103 2.10 -6.74 4.60
C PRO A 103 1.07 -6.91 5.73
N CYS A 104 -0.10 -7.44 5.47
CA CYS A 104 -1.17 -7.57 6.47
C CYS A 104 -1.97 -8.84 6.31
N VAL A 105 -2.53 -9.29 7.43
CA VAL A 105 -3.56 -10.32 7.45
C VAL A 105 -4.91 -9.66 7.15
N PRO A 106 -5.58 -9.98 6.05
CA PRO A 106 -6.84 -9.35 5.68
C PRO A 106 -7.88 -9.46 6.80
N GLY A 107 -8.52 -8.33 7.13
CA GLY A 107 -9.56 -8.29 8.17
C GLY A 107 -9.09 -8.33 9.62
N ALA A 108 -7.80 -8.55 9.89
CA ALA A 108 -7.31 -8.67 11.27
C ALA A 108 -7.16 -7.32 11.98
N MET A 109 -6.70 -6.29 11.28
CA MET A 109 -6.37 -5.02 11.91
C MET A 109 -7.37 -3.89 11.62
N ARG A 110 -7.94 -3.87 10.42
CA ARG A 110 -8.77 -2.76 9.94
C ARG A 110 -9.94 -3.26 9.10
N PRO A 111 -10.82 -4.12 9.63
CA PRO A 111 -12.00 -4.49 8.88
C PRO A 111 -12.85 -3.24 8.62
N MET A 112 -13.39 -3.14 7.41
CA MET A 112 -14.32 -2.10 7.02
C MET A 112 -15.74 -2.66 7.04
N ILE A 113 -16.68 -1.87 7.50
CA ILE A 113 -18.11 -2.20 7.45
C ILE A 113 -18.78 -1.14 6.59
N ASP A 114 -19.48 -1.60 5.54
CA ASP A 114 -20.24 -0.71 4.67
C ASP A 114 -21.59 -0.29 5.29
N ILE A 115 -22.31 0.57 4.61
CA ILE A 115 -23.64 1.06 5.07
C ILE A 115 -24.73 -0.02 5.13
N TYR A 116 -24.49 -1.18 4.50
CA TYR A 116 -25.38 -2.34 4.52
C TYR A 116 -24.99 -3.37 5.57
N GLY A 117 -23.94 -3.09 6.32
CA GLY A 117 -23.41 -3.98 7.35
C GLY A 117 -22.52 -5.10 6.82
N ASN A 118 -22.10 -5.06 5.56
CA ASN A 118 -21.15 -6.02 5.02
C ASN A 118 -19.74 -5.76 5.55
N ILE A 119 -19.01 -6.84 5.82
CA ILE A 119 -17.66 -6.78 6.39
C ILE A 119 -16.63 -7.07 5.30
N PHE A 120 -15.71 -6.15 5.10
CA PHE A 120 -14.60 -6.26 4.15
C PHE A 120 -13.24 -6.28 4.86
N PRO A 121 -12.19 -6.83 4.25
CA PRO A 121 -10.85 -6.93 4.85
C PRO A 121 -10.23 -5.60 5.25
N CYS A 122 -10.48 -4.53 4.52
CA CYS A 122 -10.05 -3.17 4.83
C CYS A 122 -10.74 -2.14 3.91
N GLU A 123 -10.53 -0.88 4.21
CA GLU A 123 -11.05 0.28 3.46
C GLU A 123 -10.50 0.45 2.03
N ARG A 124 -9.46 -0.31 1.68
CA ARG A 124 -8.85 -0.26 0.33
C ARG A 124 -9.50 -1.21 -0.66
N ILE A 125 -10.41 -2.04 -0.20
CA ILE A 125 -11.15 -2.97 -1.04
C ILE A 125 -12.42 -2.26 -1.53
N SER A 126 -12.75 -2.45 -2.80
CA SER A 126 -14.02 -1.96 -3.33
C SER A 126 -15.20 -2.72 -2.69
N GLU A 127 -16.21 -1.97 -2.26
CA GLU A 127 -17.46 -2.53 -1.72
C GLU A 127 -18.25 -3.34 -2.76
N THR A 128 -17.90 -3.19 -4.04
CA THR A 128 -18.47 -3.97 -5.14
C THR A 128 -17.83 -5.34 -5.32
N CYS A 129 -16.70 -5.59 -4.67
CA CYS A 129 -16.00 -6.88 -4.74
C CYS A 129 -16.58 -7.88 -3.72
N PHE A 130 -17.65 -8.54 -4.08
CA PHE A 130 -18.34 -9.50 -3.19
C PHE A 130 -17.53 -10.76 -2.84
N GLU A 131 -16.51 -11.10 -3.62
CA GLU A 131 -15.63 -12.23 -3.29
C GLU A 131 -14.78 -11.96 -2.05
N THR A 132 -14.52 -10.70 -1.76
CA THR A 132 -13.77 -10.28 -0.56
C THR A 132 -14.65 -9.94 0.64
N ASN A 133 -15.98 -10.02 0.50
CA ASN A 133 -16.91 -9.83 1.60
C ASN A 133 -16.75 -10.96 2.62
N LEU A 134 -16.33 -10.62 3.83
CA LEU A 134 -16.03 -11.58 4.91
C LEU A 134 -17.27 -11.97 5.73
N GLY A 135 -18.43 -11.37 5.45
CA GLY A 135 -19.66 -11.60 6.20
C GLY A 135 -20.48 -10.33 6.38
N ASN A 136 -21.38 -10.34 7.36
CA ASN A 136 -22.25 -9.22 7.67
C ASN A 136 -22.43 -9.11 9.18
N ILE A 137 -22.61 -7.89 9.70
CA ILE A 137 -22.77 -7.63 11.14
C ILE A 137 -23.94 -8.38 11.79
N GLN A 138 -24.97 -8.74 11.03
CA GLN A 138 -26.11 -9.48 11.54
C GLN A 138 -25.84 -10.99 11.67
N ASN A 139 -25.08 -11.55 10.72
CA ASN A 139 -24.83 -12.99 10.62
C ASN A 139 -23.41 -13.39 11.05
N GLY A 140 -22.54 -12.41 11.32
CA GLY A 140 -21.15 -12.62 11.65
C GLY A 140 -20.28 -12.90 10.42
N PHE A 141 -19.10 -13.48 10.65
CA PHE A 141 -18.14 -13.82 9.61
C PHE A 141 -18.53 -15.10 8.86
N ASP A 142 -18.39 -15.07 7.53
CA ASP A 142 -18.40 -16.25 6.67
C ASP A 142 -17.00 -16.88 6.72
N LEU A 143 -16.85 -17.94 7.49
CA LEU A 143 -15.58 -18.60 7.71
C LEU A 143 -14.95 -19.15 6.43
N LYS A 144 -15.77 -19.57 5.44
CA LYS A 144 -15.25 -20.04 4.16
C LYS A 144 -14.63 -18.90 3.37
N LYS A 145 -15.32 -17.77 3.27
CA LYS A 145 -14.77 -16.57 2.61
C LYS A 145 -13.54 -16.03 3.32
N CYS A 146 -13.55 -16.02 4.66
CA CYS A 146 -12.37 -15.66 5.44
C CYS A 146 -11.18 -16.56 5.10
N TYR A 147 -11.41 -17.87 5.01
CA TYR A 147 -10.37 -18.82 4.62
C TYR A 147 -9.82 -18.56 3.22
N ASP A 148 -10.70 -18.33 2.25
CA ASP A 148 -10.32 -18.08 0.85
C ASP A 148 -9.50 -16.78 0.74
N VAL A 149 -9.91 -15.72 1.44
CA VAL A 149 -9.21 -14.43 1.49
C VAL A 149 -7.83 -14.56 2.17
N LEU A 150 -7.75 -15.29 3.29
CA LEU A 150 -6.48 -15.51 4.00
C LEU A 150 -5.49 -16.33 3.16
N ASN A 151 -6.00 -17.25 2.35
CA ASN A 151 -5.18 -18.13 1.51
C ASN A 151 -5.06 -17.65 0.06
N ILE A 152 -5.34 -16.39 -0.23
CA ILE A 152 -5.27 -15.83 -1.58
C ILE A 152 -3.96 -16.11 -2.30
N ALA A 153 -2.86 -16.19 -1.55
CA ALA A 153 -1.54 -16.50 -2.07
C ALA A 153 -1.42 -17.89 -2.72
N THR A 154 -2.29 -18.83 -2.35
CA THR A 154 -2.30 -20.18 -2.95
C THR A 154 -2.64 -20.13 -4.44
N THR A 155 -3.39 -19.13 -4.90
CA THR A 155 -3.76 -18.94 -6.31
C THR A 155 -2.54 -18.70 -7.21
N THR A 156 -1.42 -18.25 -6.65
CA THR A 156 -0.18 -17.94 -7.38
C THR A 156 1.04 -18.68 -6.80
N ALA A 157 0.83 -19.70 -5.97
CA ALA A 157 1.89 -20.37 -5.22
C ALA A 157 3.05 -20.88 -6.11
N ASP A 158 2.73 -21.45 -7.27
CA ASP A 158 3.74 -22.01 -8.18
C ASP A 158 4.68 -20.95 -8.76
N ALA A 159 4.17 -19.76 -9.07
CA ALA A 159 5.01 -18.65 -9.50
C ALA A 159 5.79 -18.03 -8.33
N CYS A 160 5.17 -17.98 -7.15
CA CYS A 160 5.73 -17.31 -5.99
C CYS A 160 6.87 -18.09 -5.34
N LYS A 161 6.81 -19.43 -5.30
CA LYS A 161 7.84 -20.27 -4.65
C LYS A 161 9.25 -20.12 -5.23
N ASN A 162 9.35 -19.68 -6.50
CA ASN A 162 10.63 -19.45 -7.19
C ASN A 162 10.97 -17.95 -7.31
N CYS A 163 10.20 -17.08 -6.68
CA CYS A 163 10.40 -15.63 -6.79
C CYS A 163 11.50 -15.17 -5.82
N TRP A 164 12.54 -14.52 -6.36
CA TRP A 164 13.61 -13.96 -5.53
C TRP A 164 13.12 -12.87 -4.57
N GLY A 165 12.08 -12.12 -4.97
CA GLY A 165 11.45 -11.08 -4.16
C GLY A 165 10.39 -11.60 -3.17
N PHE A 166 10.23 -12.91 -3.01
CA PHE A 166 9.18 -13.51 -2.20
C PHE A 166 9.13 -12.96 -0.77
N ARG A 167 10.30 -12.86 -0.12
CA ARG A 167 10.44 -12.35 1.25
C ARG A 167 10.00 -10.90 1.42
N PHE A 168 10.13 -10.11 0.35
CA PHE A 168 9.83 -8.68 0.33
C PHE A 168 8.52 -8.36 -0.38
N CYS A 169 7.70 -9.39 -0.63
CA CYS A 169 6.46 -9.24 -1.37
C CYS A 169 5.46 -8.37 -0.62
N THR A 170 5.07 -7.26 -1.24
CA THR A 170 4.07 -6.33 -0.72
C THR A 170 2.69 -6.52 -1.35
N GLN A 171 2.52 -7.57 -2.15
CA GLN A 171 1.24 -7.89 -2.78
C GLN A 171 0.13 -8.06 -1.76
N CYS A 172 -0.92 -7.27 -1.88
CA CYS A 172 -2.08 -7.35 -1.03
C CYS A 172 -3.28 -7.93 -1.79
N ILE A 173 -4.36 -8.25 -1.11
CA ILE A 173 -5.56 -8.80 -1.74
C ILE A 173 -6.14 -7.86 -2.81
N LYS A 174 -6.04 -6.54 -2.62
CA LYS A 174 -6.47 -5.53 -3.59
C LYS A 174 -5.88 -5.75 -4.97
N THR A 175 -4.59 -6.08 -5.06
CA THR A 175 -3.91 -6.32 -6.33
C THR A 175 -4.34 -7.63 -7.02
N SER A 176 -5.12 -8.45 -6.34
CA SER A 176 -5.66 -9.69 -6.87
C SER A 176 -7.07 -9.53 -7.43
N ILE A 177 -7.70 -8.36 -7.27
CA ILE A 177 -9.05 -8.09 -7.75
C ILE A 177 -8.95 -7.56 -9.18
N ASP A 178 -9.68 -8.18 -10.10
CA ASP A 178 -9.77 -7.72 -11.50
C ASP A 178 -10.86 -6.66 -11.70
N ASP A 179 -11.01 -6.22 -12.95
CA ASP A 179 -11.95 -5.16 -13.31
C ASP A 179 -13.43 -5.57 -13.11
N ASP A 180 -13.71 -6.88 -13.09
CA ASP A 180 -15.03 -7.44 -12.80
C ASP A 180 -15.30 -7.61 -11.29
N GLY A 181 -14.36 -7.22 -10.43
CA GLY A 181 -14.46 -7.36 -8.99
C GLY A 181 -14.25 -8.79 -8.49
N LYS A 182 -13.58 -9.64 -9.27
CA LYS A 182 -13.28 -11.03 -8.92
C LYS A 182 -11.82 -11.22 -8.53
N ILE A 183 -11.60 -12.23 -7.69
CA ILE A 183 -10.24 -12.64 -7.33
C ILE A 183 -9.60 -13.37 -8.51
N SER A 184 -8.51 -12.82 -9.04
CA SER A 184 -7.83 -13.28 -10.24
C SER A 184 -6.34 -13.51 -10.00
N ALA A 185 -5.86 -14.75 -10.22
CA ALA A 185 -4.44 -15.07 -10.21
C ALA A 185 -3.66 -14.28 -11.28
N ASN A 186 -4.26 -14.10 -12.45
CA ASN A 186 -3.65 -13.34 -13.54
C ASN A 186 -3.43 -11.87 -13.15
N ASN A 187 -4.44 -11.25 -12.51
CA ASN A 187 -4.32 -9.86 -12.07
C ASN A 187 -3.24 -9.73 -10.99
N ARG A 188 -3.20 -10.66 -10.04
CA ARG A 188 -2.16 -10.72 -9.03
C ARG A 188 -0.76 -10.83 -9.65
N LEU A 189 -0.56 -11.66 -10.67
CA LEU A 189 0.72 -11.82 -11.37
C LEU A 189 1.10 -10.62 -12.23
N LYS A 190 0.14 -9.95 -12.87
CA LYS A 190 0.40 -8.69 -13.61
C LYS A 190 1.01 -7.64 -12.71
N ASN A 191 0.51 -7.51 -11.49
CA ASN A 191 0.99 -6.54 -10.52
C ASN A 191 2.37 -6.89 -9.91
N CYS A 192 2.89 -8.10 -10.14
CA CYS A 192 4.24 -8.46 -9.70
C CYS A 192 5.33 -7.65 -10.41
N ALA A 193 5.13 -7.27 -11.66
CA ALA A 193 6.12 -6.52 -12.44
C ALA A 193 6.37 -5.11 -11.87
N GLY A 194 5.37 -4.50 -11.25
CA GLY A 194 5.50 -3.19 -10.61
C GLY A 194 6.18 -3.21 -9.23
N ASN A 195 6.43 -4.41 -8.67
CA ASN A 195 7.05 -4.60 -7.35
C ASN A 195 8.42 -5.26 -7.45
N LYS A 196 8.96 -5.42 -8.66
CA LYS A 196 10.30 -5.94 -8.95
C LYS A 196 11.26 -4.81 -9.27
#